data_5af7450058eda76f84e9ab05199a9a73
#
_entry.id   5af7450058eda76f84e9ab05199a9a73
#
_cell.length_a   1.000
_cell.length_b   1.000
_cell.length_c   1.000
_cell.angle_alpha   90.00
_cell.angle_beta   90.00
_cell.angle_gamma   90.00
#
_symmetry.space_group_name_H-M   'P 1'
#
loop_
_entity.id
_entity.type
_entity.pdbx_description
1 polymer ?
#
loop_
_entity_poly.entity_id
_entity_poly.type
_entity_poly.pdbx_seq_one_letter_code
_entity_poly.pdbx_strand_id
1 'polypeptide(L)'
;MKANIDVFTLPIEKQFMRRLIKPDTWILNGFVEDCAAPHPHVVIGSEKAAVIDTTDLFYNVREYVEKIVTDKPLITISTHWHGDHTKNNYECEDCDQYMSQRCWEDIQENRV
;
A
#
# COMPACT_ATOMS: atom_id res chain seq x y z
N MET A 1 0.12 -24.58 19.70
CA MET A 1 1.08 -24.81 18.59
C MET A 1 0.86 -23.76 17.51
N LYS A 2 1.92 -23.06 17.16
CA LYS A 2 1.82 -22.08 16.09
C LYS A 2 1.87 -22.77 14.73
N ALA A 3 0.94 -22.43 13.86
CA ALA A 3 1.00 -22.88 12.48
C ALA A 3 2.12 -22.13 11.76
N ASN A 4 3.03 -22.86 11.12
CA ASN A 4 4.11 -22.28 10.33
C ASN A 4 3.63 -22.04 8.90
N ILE A 5 2.75 -21.06 8.74
CA ILE A 5 2.22 -20.69 7.44
C ILE A 5 2.92 -19.42 6.97
N ASP A 6 3.59 -19.51 5.84
CA ASP A 6 4.05 -18.33 5.14
C ASP A 6 2.86 -17.73 4.38
N VAL A 7 2.37 -16.61 4.88
CA VAL A 7 1.20 -15.93 4.30
C VAL A 7 1.41 -15.62 2.82
N PHE A 8 2.65 -15.34 2.41
CA PHE A 8 2.94 -14.93 1.03
C PHE A 8 2.95 -16.10 0.04
N THR A 9 2.80 -17.34 0.52
CA THR A 9 2.57 -18.51 -0.34
C THR A 9 1.09 -18.80 -0.53
N LEU A 10 0.20 -18.12 0.19
CA LEU A 10 -1.23 -18.27 0.03
C LEU A 10 -1.72 -17.60 -1.27
N PRO A 11 -2.89 -17.99 -1.80
CA PRO A 11 -3.53 -17.23 -2.87
C PRO A 11 -3.65 -15.76 -2.48
N ILE A 12 -3.51 -14.87 -3.46
CA ILE A 12 -3.46 -13.42 -3.20
C ILE A 12 -4.68 -12.93 -2.42
N GLU A 13 -5.86 -13.46 -2.69
CA GLU A 13 -7.08 -13.06 -2.00
C GLU A 13 -7.09 -13.40 -0.50
N LYS A 14 -6.16 -14.24 -0.06
CA LYS A 14 -6.01 -14.64 1.34
C LYS A 14 -4.83 -13.99 2.06
N GLN A 15 -4.04 -13.19 1.34
CA GLN A 15 -2.85 -12.57 1.93
C GLN A 15 -3.19 -11.32 2.74
N PHE A 16 -4.33 -10.71 2.49
CA PHE A 16 -4.76 -9.48 3.16
C PHE A 16 -6.20 -9.58 3.58
N MET A 17 -6.53 -8.72 4.55
CA MET A 17 -7.91 -8.38 4.87
C MET A 17 -8.14 -6.94 4.39
N ARG A 18 -9.37 -6.64 4.00
CA ARG A 18 -9.75 -5.29 3.64
C ARG A 18 -11.01 -4.89 4.39
N ARG A 19 -11.09 -3.61 4.70
CA ARG A 19 -12.26 -3.03 5.35
C ARG A 19 -12.68 -1.78 4.61
N LEU A 20 -13.94 -1.72 4.24
CA LEU A 20 -14.52 -0.54 3.62
C LEU A 20 -14.82 0.49 4.72
N ILE A 21 -14.21 1.67 4.65
CA ILE A 21 -14.42 2.73 5.64
C ILE A 21 -15.30 3.86 5.11
N LYS A 22 -15.39 3.98 3.79
CA LYS A 22 -16.28 4.88 3.06
C LYS A 22 -16.69 4.18 1.77
N PRO A 23 -17.73 4.59 1.07
CA PRO A 23 -18.19 3.90 -0.15
C PRO A 23 -17.09 3.68 -1.19
N ASP A 24 -16.05 4.51 -1.21
CA ASP A 24 -14.98 4.47 -2.19
C ASP A 24 -13.60 4.26 -1.57
N THR A 25 -13.50 3.94 -0.27
CA THR A 25 -12.23 3.89 0.44
C THR A 25 -12.08 2.61 1.25
N TRP A 26 -11.02 1.86 0.95
CA TRP A 26 -10.65 0.64 1.64
C TRP A 26 -9.40 0.84 2.46
N ILE A 27 -9.33 0.19 3.63
CA ILE A 27 -8.09 -0.02 4.38
C ILE A 27 -7.64 -1.46 4.16
N LEU A 28 -6.35 -1.66 3.90
CA LEU A 28 -5.76 -2.99 3.78
C LEU A 28 -5.00 -3.35 5.06
N ASN A 29 -5.30 -4.52 5.59
CA ASN A 29 -4.61 -5.08 6.76
C ASN A 29 -3.91 -6.37 6.35
N GLY A 30 -2.61 -6.47 6.59
CA GLY A 30 -1.90 -7.74 6.49
C GLY A 30 -2.09 -8.57 7.76
N PHE A 31 -1.63 -9.81 7.70
CA PHE A 31 -1.66 -10.72 8.85
C PHE A 31 -0.44 -10.51 9.76
N VAL A 32 -0.15 -9.25 10.10
CA VAL A 32 0.95 -8.85 10.96
C VAL A 32 0.35 -8.22 12.22
N GLU A 33 0.85 -8.63 13.38
CA GLU A 33 0.30 -8.18 14.66
C GLU A 33 0.68 -6.77 15.05
N ASP A 34 1.63 -6.14 14.36
CA ASP A 34 2.06 -4.80 14.68
C ASP A 34 1.04 -3.77 14.23
N CYS A 35 0.27 -3.28 15.18
CA CYS A 35 -0.77 -2.28 14.95
C CYS A 35 -0.24 -0.86 14.78
N ALA A 36 1.06 -0.64 15.03
CA ALA A 36 1.67 0.69 14.92
C ALA A 36 2.06 1.05 13.49
N ALA A 37 2.11 0.05 12.62
CA ALA A 37 2.51 0.30 11.24
C ALA A 37 1.39 0.92 10.41
N PRO A 38 1.75 1.74 9.42
CA PRO A 38 0.77 2.31 8.53
C PRO A 38 0.11 1.25 7.67
N HIS A 39 -1.19 1.35 7.52
CA HIS A 39 -1.95 0.49 6.62
C HIS A 39 -2.24 1.22 5.32
N PRO A 40 -2.03 0.60 4.17
CA PRO A 40 -2.38 1.22 2.90
C PRO A 40 -3.88 1.51 2.82
N HIS A 41 -4.21 2.68 2.33
CA HIS A 41 -5.58 3.07 2.00
C HIS A 41 -5.73 3.05 0.49
N VAL A 42 -6.86 2.57 0.01
CA VAL A 42 -7.17 2.59 -1.43
C VAL A 42 -8.41 3.42 -1.63
N VAL A 43 -8.25 4.52 -2.35
CA VAL A 43 -9.37 5.42 -2.70
C VAL A 43 -9.68 5.24 -4.17
N ILE A 44 -10.91 4.83 -4.48
CA ILE A 44 -11.33 4.53 -5.84
C ILE A 44 -12.03 5.75 -6.44
N GLY A 45 -11.39 6.34 -7.45
CA GLY A 45 -11.97 7.44 -8.22
C GLY A 45 -12.77 6.93 -9.42
N SER A 46 -13.24 7.87 -10.24
CA SER A 46 -14.01 7.52 -11.44
C SER A 46 -13.16 6.87 -12.53
N GLU A 47 -11.90 7.25 -12.64
CA GLU A 47 -10.99 6.77 -13.70
C GLU A 47 -9.79 6.01 -13.16
N LYS A 48 -9.31 6.38 -11.98
CA LYS A 48 -8.12 5.82 -11.34
C LYS A 48 -8.38 5.52 -9.89
N ALA A 49 -7.54 4.70 -9.29
CA ALA A 49 -7.54 4.46 -7.86
C ALA A 49 -6.17 4.85 -7.29
N ALA A 50 -6.18 5.41 -6.09
CA ALA A 50 -4.97 5.81 -5.39
C ALA A 50 -4.67 4.85 -4.25
N VAL A 51 -3.42 4.36 -4.19
CA VAL A 51 -2.91 3.65 -3.03
C VAL A 51 -2.13 4.65 -2.19
N ILE A 52 -2.61 4.90 -1.00
CA ILE A 52 -2.00 5.87 -0.09
C ILE A 52 -1.14 5.11 0.92
N ASP A 53 0.16 5.35 0.87
CA ASP A 53 1.19 4.71 1.68
C ASP A 53 1.22 3.19 1.52
N THR A 54 2.27 2.69 0.90
CA THR A 54 2.39 1.27 0.52
C THR A 54 2.93 0.37 1.62
N THR A 55 3.30 0.93 2.77
CA THR A 55 3.82 0.23 3.96
C THR A 55 5.16 -0.49 3.75
N ASP A 56 5.75 -1.00 4.83
CA ASP A 56 6.94 -1.86 4.81
C ASP A 56 6.72 -3.19 5.52
N LEU A 57 5.54 -3.39 6.13
CA LEU A 57 5.27 -4.59 6.93
C LEU A 57 4.93 -5.81 6.10
N PHE A 58 4.39 -5.60 4.92
CA PHE A 58 3.99 -6.67 4.03
C PHE A 58 4.15 -6.20 2.59
N TYR A 59 4.17 -7.13 1.67
CA TYR A 59 4.38 -6.85 0.25
C TYR A 59 3.26 -7.48 -0.58
N ASN A 60 3.32 -7.37 -1.90
CA ASN A 60 2.25 -7.75 -2.83
C ASN A 60 1.01 -6.86 -2.70
N VAL A 61 1.20 -5.62 -2.26
CA VAL A 61 0.11 -4.65 -2.11
C VAL A 61 -0.51 -4.37 -3.47
N ARG A 62 0.31 -4.10 -4.47
CA ARG A 62 -0.18 -3.82 -5.83
C ARG A 62 -0.98 -4.97 -6.41
N GLU A 63 -0.46 -6.18 -6.30
CA GLU A 63 -1.13 -7.37 -6.84
C GLU A 63 -2.50 -7.56 -6.18
N TYR A 64 -2.57 -7.41 -4.87
CA TYR A 64 -3.83 -7.53 -4.14
C TYR A 64 -4.82 -6.48 -4.60
N VAL A 65 -4.39 -5.22 -4.70
CA VAL A 65 -5.27 -4.12 -5.12
C VAL A 65 -5.82 -4.37 -6.52
N GLU A 66 -4.95 -4.75 -7.46
CA GLU A 66 -5.35 -4.95 -8.86
C GLU A 66 -6.29 -6.13 -9.04
N LYS A 67 -6.10 -7.19 -8.28
CA LYS A 67 -6.90 -8.41 -8.45
C LYS A 67 -8.15 -8.45 -7.60
N ILE A 68 -8.16 -7.80 -6.44
CA ILE A 68 -9.22 -7.96 -5.46
C ILE A 68 -10.03 -6.67 -5.24
N VAL A 69 -9.37 -5.52 -5.25
CA VAL A 69 -10.02 -4.26 -4.86
C VAL A 69 -10.58 -3.52 -6.07
N THR A 70 -9.80 -3.35 -7.12
CA THR A 70 -10.21 -2.59 -8.30
C THR A 70 -9.38 -2.98 -9.52
N ASP A 71 -10.01 -2.89 -10.70
CA ASP A 71 -9.33 -3.05 -11.98
C ASP A 71 -8.91 -1.72 -12.60
N LYS A 72 -9.13 -0.61 -11.92
CA LYS A 72 -8.76 0.70 -12.42
C LYS A 72 -7.24 0.91 -12.37
N PRO A 73 -6.69 1.76 -13.26
CA PRO A 73 -5.28 2.12 -13.19
C PRO A 73 -4.93 2.74 -11.84
N LEU A 74 -3.75 2.42 -11.32
CA LEU A 74 -3.32 2.85 -10.01
C LEU A 74 -2.36 4.03 -10.07
N ILE A 75 -2.47 4.91 -9.08
CA ILE A 75 -1.45 5.88 -8.71
C ILE A 75 -1.07 5.63 -7.26
N THR A 76 0.09 6.09 -6.84
CA THR A 76 0.47 6.06 -5.43
C THR A 76 0.58 7.48 -4.88
N ILE A 77 0.19 7.63 -3.63
CA ILE A 77 0.34 8.88 -2.90
C ILE A 77 1.05 8.55 -1.60
N SER A 78 2.20 9.20 -1.34
CA SER A 78 2.94 9.02 -0.11
C SER A 78 2.70 10.23 0.80
N THR A 79 2.25 9.97 2.02
CA THR A 79 2.01 11.04 2.99
C THR A 79 3.31 11.64 3.48
N HIS A 80 4.36 10.82 3.59
CA HIS A 80 5.72 11.29 3.84
C HIS A 80 6.71 10.22 3.36
N TRP A 81 8.00 10.56 3.40
CA TRP A 81 9.03 9.75 2.73
C TRP A 81 9.62 8.62 3.57
N HIS A 82 9.25 8.47 4.84
CA HIS A 82 9.79 7.41 5.69
C HIS A 82 9.52 6.03 5.11
N GLY A 83 10.49 5.12 5.26
CA GLY A 83 10.44 3.80 4.64
C GLY A 83 9.25 2.95 5.05
N ASP A 84 8.75 3.11 6.27
CA ASP A 84 7.56 2.39 6.75
C ASP A 84 6.28 2.77 5.97
N HIS A 85 6.30 3.90 5.26
CA HIS A 85 5.19 4.34 4.41
C HIS A 85 5.43 4.10 2.92
N THR A 86 6.69 4.01 2.49
CA THR A 86 7.04 4.07 1.07
C THR A 86 7.75 2.83 0.53
N LYS A 87 8.09 1.88 1.37
CA LYS A 87 8.95 0.77 0.96
C LYS A 87 8.42 -0.01 -0.24
N ASN A 88 7.12 -0.20 -0.34
CA ASN A 88 6.53 -0.95 -1.45
C ASN A 88 6.19 -0.09 -2.67
N ASN A 89 6.61 1.17 -2.71
CA ASN A 89 6.42 2.01 -3.89
C ASN A 89 7.08 1.39 -5.14
N TYR A 90 8.12 0.59 -4.98
CA TYR A 90 8.76 -0.10 -6.10
C TYR A 90 7.81 -1.02 -6.85
N GLU A 91 6.79 -1.55 -6.20
CA GLU A 91 5.78 -2.39 -6.86
C GLU A 91 4.98 -1.61 -7.89
N CYS A 92 4.95 -0.29 -7.74
CA CYS A 92 4.21 0.62 -8.61
C CYS A 92 5.14 1.56 -9.38
N GLU A 93 6.36 1.13 -9.70
CA GLU A 93 7.34 2.00 -10.37
C GLU A 93 6.91 2.46 -11.75
N ASP A 94 6.02 1.72 -12.40
CA ASP A 94 5.42 2.08 -13.69
C ASP A 94 4.15 2.94 -13.54
N CYS A 95 3.74 3.26 -12.33
CA CYS A 95 2.60 4.11 -12.05
C CYS A 95 3.06 5.53 -11.74
N ASP A 96 2.16 6.50 -11.88
CA ASP A 96 2.42 7.84 -11.40
C ASP A 96 2.45 7.82 -9.87
N GLN A 97 3.52 8.36 -9.30
CA GLN A 97 3.73 8.41 -7.86
C GLN A 97 3.79 9.87 -7.40
N TYR A 98 3.02 10.19 -6.38
CA TYR A 98 2.88 11.54 -5.87
C TYR A 98 3.33 11.63 -4.42
N MET A 99 3.98 12.73 -4.08
CA MET A 99 4.29 13.12 -2.71
C MET A 99 4.34 14.64 -2.65
N SER A 100 4.31 15.20 -1.46
CA SER A 100 4.41 16.66 -1.32
C SER A 100 5.80 17.13 -1.78
N GLN A 101 5.88 18.36 -2.28
CA GLN A 101 7.15 18.94 -2.67
C GLN A 101 8.13 18.97 -1.50
N ARG A 102 7.66 19.25 -0.29
CA ARG A 102 8.49 19.26 0.90
C ARG A 102 9.12 17.89 1.17
N CYS A 103 8.35 16.81 1.03
CA CYS A 103 8.88 15.46 1.17
C CYS A 103 9.95 15.16 0.13
N TRP A 104 9.72 15.56 -1.09
CA TRP A 104 10.69 15.40 -2.18
C TRP A 104 11.98 16.16 -1.91
N GLU A 105 11.87 17.39 -1.43
CA GLU A 105 13.03 18.21 -1.05
C GLU A 105 13.81 17.57 0.09
N ASP A 106 13.11 17.05 1.11
CA ASP A 106 13.77 16.38 2.23
C ASP A 106 14.55 15.15 1.77
N ILE A 107 14.01 14.37 0.84
CA ILE A 107 14.72 13.23 0.26
C ILE A 107 15.98 13.70 -0.47
N GLN A 108 15.88 14.76 -1.26
CA GLN A 108 17.02 15.29 -2.01
C GLN A 108 18.13 15.80 -1.10
N GLU A 109 17.79 16.49 -0.02
CA GLU A 109 18.75 17.05 0.92
C GLU A 109 19.40 15.99 1.80
N ASN A 110 18.64 15.05 2.30
CA ASN A 110 19.09 14.10 3.29
C ASN A 110 19.65 12.80 2.69
N ARG A 111 19.39 12.54 1.45
CA ARG A 111 19.92 11.36 0.74
C ARG A 111 19.59 10.03 1.44
N VAL A 112 18.48 9.98 2.07
CA VAL A 112 18.09 8.78 2.84
C VAL A 112 17.55 7.70 1.94
#